data_e04dccc459ab0ce2060a6bdd0bdef0e8
#
_entry.id   e04dccc459ab0ce2060a6bdd0bdef0e8
#
_cell.length_a   1.000
_cell.length_b   1.000
_cell.length_c   1.000
_cell.angle_alpha   90.00
_cell.angle_beta   90.00
_cell.angle_gamma   90.00
#
_symmetry.space_group_name_H-M   'P 1'
#
loop_
_entity.id
_entity.type
_entity.pdbx_description
1 polymer ?
#
loop_
_entity_poly.entity_id
_entity_poly.type
_entity_poly.pdbx_seq_one_letter_code
_entity_poly.pdbx_strand_id
1 'polypeptide(L)'
;MVAQAVSAHARWSRAAQKTRTLDETLLPGARATLETTRGDFTVGRADLASLFEAEVALLQLERARIQSAVDTHLARVDLRAALGTDAPGGSP
;
A
#
# COMPACT_ATOMS: atom_id res chain seq x y z
N MET A 1 2.10 -18.36 20.58
CA MET A 1 1.68 -17.83 21.88
C MET A 1 0.94 -16.53 21.73
N VAL A 2 0.29 -16.06 22.79
CA VAL A 2 -0.52 -14.85 22.76
C VAL A 2 0.29 -13.64 22.27
N ALA A 3 1.53 -13.51 22.76
CA ALA A 3 2.39 -12.41 22.35
C ALA A 3 2.68 -12.42 20.85
N GLN A 4 2.87 -13.58 20.25
CA GLN A 4 3.09 -13.69 18.81
C GLN A 4 1.84 -13.32 18.02
N ALA A 5 0.66 -13.76 18.50
CA ALA A 5 -0.59 -13.43 17.85
C ALA A 5 -0.88 -11.92 17.91
N VAL A 6 -0.63 -11.28 19.05
CA VAL A 6 -0.80 -9.84 19.22
C VAL A 6 0.14 -9.08 18.30
N SER A 7 1.42 -9.49 18.25
CA SER A 7 2.41 -8.86 17.39
C SER A 7 2.07 -9.03 15.91
N ALA A 8 1.64 -10.22 15.50
CA ALA A 8 1.24 -10.50 14.12
C ALA A 8 0.00 -9.70 13.73
N HIS A 9 -0.97 -9.58 14.65
CA HIS A 9 -2.17 -8.77 14.42
C HIS A 9 -1.81 -7.29 14.23
N ALA A 10 -0.91 -6.76 15.06
CA ALA A 10 -0.47 -5.38 14.96
C ALA A 10 0.22 -5.10 13.61
N ARG A 11 1.07 -6.03 13.15
CA ARG A 11 1.73 -5.89 11.85
C ARG A 11 0.73 -5.93 10.71
N TRP A 12 -0.21 -6.86 10.76
CA TRP A 12 -1.26 -6.95 9.74
C TRP A 12 -2.11 -5.68 9.71
N SER A 13 -2.51 -5.19 10.88
CA SER A 13 -3.34 -4.00 10.99
C SER A 13 -2.65 -2.77 10.40
N ARG A 14 -1.35 -2.58 10.70
CA ARG A 14 -0.58 -1.46 10.14
C ARG A 14 -0.42 -1.58 8.62
N ALA A 15 -0.14 -2.78 8.11
CA ALA A 15 0.01 -3.00 6.68
C ALA A 15 -1.31 -2.77 5.94
N ALA A 16 -2.42 -3.26 6.50
CA ALA A 16 -3.75 -3.04 5.94
C ALA A 16 -4.12 -1.56 5.92
N GLN A 17 -3.80 -0.84 7.00
CA GLN A 17 -4.05 0.60 7.10
C GLN A 17 -3.25 1.38 6.04
N LYS A 18 -1.98 1.03 5.86
CA LYS A 18 -1.13 1.65 4.85
C LYS A 18 -1.68 1.42 3.44
N THR A 19 -2.10 0.20 3.15
CA THR A 19 -2.70 -0.12 1.84
C THR A 19 -3.96 0.69 1.60
N ARG A 20 -4.81 0.83 2.63
CA ARG A 20 -6.03 1.63 2.53
C ARG A 20 -5.72 3.10 2.26
N THR A 21 -4.74 3.67 2.97
CA THR A 21 -4.33 5.06 2.77
C THR A 21 -3.82 5.28 1.35
N LEU A 22 -3.02 4.34 0.83
CA LEU A 22 -2.54 4.40 -0.55
C LEU A 22 -3.70 4.36 -1.55
N ASP A 23 -4.65 3.45 -1.36
CA ASP A 23 -5.77 3.27 -2.28
C ASP A 23 -6.77 4.42 -2.24
N GLU A 24 -7.07 4.95 -1.05
CA GLU A 24 -8.16 5.91 -0.87
C GLU A 24 -7.71 7.36 -0.97
N THR A 25 -6.44 7.65 -0.70
CA THR A 25 -5.96 9.03 -0.61
C THR A 25 -4.78 9.31 -1.53
N LEU A 26 -3.70 8.54 -1.41
CA LEU A 26 -2.45 8.89 -2.08
C LEU A 26 -2.49 8.63 -3.58
N LEU A 27 -2.99 7.47 -4.00
CA LEU A 27 -3.09 7.15 -5.43
C LEU A 27 -4.08 8.04 -6.17
N PRO A 28 -5.31 8.25 -5.66
CA PRO A 28 -6.22 9.18 -6.33
C PRO A 28 -5.65 10.59 -6.43
N GLY A 29 -4.97 11.06 -5.38
CA GLY A 29 -4.32 12.38 -5.39
C GLY A 29 -3.22 12.48 -6.44
N ALA A 30 -2.37 11.46 -6.54
CA ALA A 30 -1.29 11.45 -7.54
C ALA A 30 -1.83 11.36 -8.96
N ARG A 31 -2.90 10.59 -9.18
CA ARG A 31 -3.56 10.53 -10.49
C ARG A 31 -4.17 11.87 -10.88
N ALA A 32 -4.80 12.55 -9.94
CA ALA A 32 -5.36 13.88 -10.17
C ALA A 32 -4.26 14.89 -10.49
N THR A 33 -3.14 14.84 -9.78
CA THR A 33 -2.00 15.71 -10.04
C THR A 33 -1.43 15.46 -11.44
N LEU A 34 -1.28 14.20 -11.84
CA LEU A 34 -0.79 13.86 -13.16
C LEU A 34 -1.74 14.37 -14.25
N GLU A 35 -3.04 14.21 -14.08
CA GLU A 35 -4.03 14.71 -15.04
C GLU A 35 -3.95 16.22 -15.19
N THR A 36 -3.87 16.95 -14.07
CA THR A 36 -3.74 18.41 -14.08
C THR A 36 -2.44 18.85 -14.76
N THR A 37 -1.33 18.20 -14.42
CA THR A 37 -0.02 18.51 -14.98
C THR A 37 0.02 18.23 -16.48
N ARG A 38 -0.60 17.11 -16.89
CA ARG A 38 -0.69 16.77 -18.32
C ARG A 38 -1.49 17.81 -19.10
N GLY A 39 -2.61 18.24 -18.53
CA GLY A 39 -3.40 19.33 -19.13
C GLY A 39 -2.62 20.62 -19.20
N ASP A 40 -1.90 20.99 -18.16
CA ASP A 40 -1.08 22.18 -18.11
C ASP A 40 0.08 22.11 -19.12
N PHE A 41 0.69 20.94 -19.26
CA PHE A 41 1.74 20.74 -20.26
C PHE A 41 1.20 20.95 -21.68
N THR A 42 0.01 20.45 -21.96
CA THR A 42 -0.61 20.59 -23.28
C THR A 42 -0.80 22.05 -23.69
N VAL A 43 -1.11 22.91 -22.74
CA VAL A 43 -1.34 24.35 -22.99
C VAL A 43 -0.12 25.23 -22.64
N GLY A 44 1.03 24.62 -22.39
CA GLY A 44 2.27 25.33 -22.13
C GLY A 44 2.41 25.94 -20.75
N ARG A 45 1.59 25.51 -19.79
CA ARG A 45 1.65 25.99 -18.38
C ARG A 45 2.57 25.18 -17.50
N ALA A 46 2.97 24.00 -17.94
CA ALA A 46 3.91 23.14 -17.23
C ALA A 46 4.95 22.66 -18.22
N ASP A 47 6.17 22.44 -17.73
CA ASP A 47 7.26 21.95 -18.56
C ASP A 47 7.29 20.41 -18.53
N LEU A 48 8.14 19.83 -19.38
CA LEU A 48 8.26 18.38 -19.49
C LEU A 48 8.79 17.76 -18.19
N ALA A 49 9.69 18.47 -17.50
CA ALA A 49 10.23 18.00 -16.21
C ALA A 49 9.12 17.83 -15.18
N SER A 50 8.19 18.79 -15.11
CA SER A 50 7.06 18.69 -14.18
C SER A 50 6.15 17.52 -14.51
N LEU A 51 5.94 17.26 -15.80
CA LEU A 51 5.14 16.10 -16.23
C LEU A 51 5.82 14.80 -15.83
N PHE A 52 7.12 14.66 -16.05
CA PHE A 52 7.87 13.48 -15.65
C PHE A 52 7.85 13.30 -14.13
N GLU A 53 8.00 14.37 -13.36
CA GLU A 53 7.92 14.31 -11.90
C GLU A 53 6.58 13.74 -11.44
N ALA A 54 5.49 14.19 -12.05
CA ALA A 54 4.16 13.69 -11.70
C ALA A 54 3.99 12.23 -12.08
N GLU A 55 4.52 11.80 -13.23
CA GLU A 55 4.48 10.40 -13.65
C GLU A 55 5.32 9.51 -12.73
N VAL A 56 6.51 9.95 -12.35
CA VAL A 56 7.38 9.20 -11.43
C VAL A 56 6.73 9.09 -10.06
N ALA A 57 6.13 10.17 -9.58
CA ALA A 57 5.43 10.15 -8.29
C ALA A 57 4.30 9.11 -8.26
N LEU A 58 3.52 9.04 -9.34
CA LEU A 58 2.46 8.04 -9.45
C LEU A 58 3.03 6.63 -9.47
N LEU A 59 4.07 6.39 -10.27
CA LEU A 59 4.72 5.08 -10.34
C LEU A 59 5.26 4.64 -8.99
N GLN A 60 5.87 5.54 -8.24
CA GLN A 60 6.38 5.24 -6.90
C GLN A 60 5.27 4.83 -5.95
N LEU A 61 4.11 5.51 -6.02
CA LEU A 61 2.97 5.17 -5.20
C LEU A 61 2.32 3.85 -5.62
N GLU A 62 2.25 3.57 -6.91
CA GLU A 62 1.77 2.29 -7.41
C GLU A 62 2.66 1.14 -6.95
N ARG A 63 3.97 1.34 -6.98
CA ARG A 63 4.94 0.36 -6.47
C ARG A 63 4.78 0.18 -4.96
N ALA A 64 4.62 1.26 -4.21
CA ALA A 64 4.40 1.21 -2.77
C ALA A 64 3.11 0.47 -2.42
N ARG A 65 2.06 0.64 -3.24
CA ARG A 65 0.81 -0.06 -3.04
C ARG A 65 0.97 -1.56 -3.22
N ILE A 66 1.67 -1.98 -4.26
CA ILE A 66 1.94 -3.41 -4.50
C ILE A 66 2.72 -3.99 -3.32
N GLN A 67 3.77 -3.30 -2.88
CA GLN A 67 4.57 -3.74 -1.75
C GLN A 67 3.74 -3.84 -0.47
N SER A 68 2.90 -2.84 -0.22
CA SER A 68 2.03 -2.83 0.95
C SER A 68 0.99 -3.96 0.90
N ALA A 69 0.46 -4.27 -0.28
CA ALA A 69 -0.47 -5.38 -0.45
C ALA A 69 0.21 -6.73 -0.17
N VAL A 70 1.44 -6.89 -0.64
CA VAL A 70 2.25 -8.09 -0.34
C VAL A 70 2.51 -8.18 1.16
N ASP A 71 2.91 -7.09 1.80
CA ASP A 71 3.18 -7.06 3.24
C ASP A 71 1.92 -7.41 4.04
N THR A 72 0.77 -6.92 3.61
CA THR A 72 -0.52 -7.23 4.25
C THR A 72 -0.82 -8.72 4.14
N HIS A 73 -0.60 -9.30 2.98
CA HIS A 73 -0.83 -10.72 2.76
C HIS A 73 0.10 -11.58 3.61
N LEU A 74 1.39 -11.25 3.64
CA LEU A 74 2.36 -11.96 4.45
C LEU A 74 2.05 -11.85 5.93
N ALA A 75 1.67 -10.67 6.39
CA ALA A 75 1.27 -10.46 7.78
C ALA A 75 0.02 -11.27 8.14
N ARG A 76 -0.92 -11.40 7.20
CA ARG A 76 -2.11 -12.23 7.40
C ARG A 76 -1.75 -13.71 7.53
N VAL A 77 -0.83 -14.18 6.69
CA VAL A 77 -0.34 -15.57 6.77
C VAL A 77 0.33 -15.81 8.12
N ASP A 78 1.17 -14.87 8.56
CA ASP A 78 1.83 -14.96 9.86
C ASP A 78 0.81 -15.00 11.01
N LEU A 79 -0.23 -14.16 10.92
CA LEU A 79 -1.29 -14.12 11.93
C LEU A 79 -2.04 -15.45 11.98
N ARG A 80 -2.39 -16.01 10.84
CA ARG A 80 -3.05 -17.30 10.76
C ARG A 80 -2.18 -18.41 11.34
N ALA A 81 -0.89 -18.40 11.03
CA ALA A 81 0.05 -19.37 11.56
C ALA A 81 0.16 -19.27 13.08
N ALA A 82 0.22 -18.05 13.62
CA ALA A 82 0.28 -17.82 15.05
C ALA A 82 -1.00 -18.30 15.75
N LEU A 83 -2.16 -18.02 15.19
CA LEU A 83 -3.44 -18.46 15.73
C LEU A 83 -3.63 -19.97 15.58
N GLY A 84 -3.21 -20.52 14.45
CA GLY A 84 -3.29 -21.96 14.21
C GLY A 84 -2.40 -22.77 15.13
N THR A 85 -1.24 -22.23 15.49
CA THR A 85 -0.33 -22.85 16.42
C THR A 85 -0.95 -22.94 17.82
N ASP A 86 -1.72 -21.93 18.20
CA ASP A 86 -2.35 -21.85 19.51
C ASP A 86 -3.68 -22.61 19.57
N ALA A 87 -4.27 -22.93 18.41
CA ALA A 87 -5.59 -23.55 18.35
C ALA A 87 -5.50 -25.07 18.57
N PRO A 88 -6.28 -25.64 19.51
CA PRO A 88 -6.36 -27.10 19.69
C PRO A 88 -6.90 -27.71 18.38
N GLY A 89 -6.24 -28.76 17.92
CA GLY A 89 -6.63 -29.44 16.70
C GLY A 89 -6.29 -28.71 15.44
N GLY A 90 -5.55 -27.63 15.53
CA GLY A 90 -5.10 -26.87 14.38
C GLY A 90 -4.04 -27.57 13.56
N SER A 91 -3.37 -28.54 14.12
CA SER A 91 -2.44 -29.37 13.38
C SER A 91 -3.06 -30.71 13.05
N PRO A 92 -2.74 -31.24 11.90
CA PRO A 92 -3.19 -32.58 11.50
C PRO A 92 -2.67 -33.63 12.41
#